data_0d711ab9ab92cda13f13df8d5f44e81f
#
_entry.id   0d711ab9ab92cda13f13df8d5f44e81f
#
_cell.length_a   1.000
_cell.length_b   1.000
_cell.length_c   1.000
_cell.angle_alpha   90.00
_cell.angle_beta   90.00
_cell.angle_gamma   90.00
#
_symmetry.space_group_name_H-M   'P 1'
#
loop_
_entity.id
_entity.type
_entity.pdbx_description
1 polymer ?
#
loop_
_entity_poly.entity_id
_entity_poly.type
_entity_poly.pdbx_seq_one_letter_code
_entity_poly.pdbx_strand_id
1 'polypeptide(L)'
;MSITVKALIRHTIDKEIELGETDILLLDGAHKIVAEKTINLSRMGKMPANTARPWIIKFSKQDFDDFLAVDPDNVSLAFRVKKSHALDLDDQWKEALSNQQVTALENIVARAPELKAGELNIMAIEAKTVKENTIAVTVLIRNGSQKAIQIEQLPLRLYDKNKQVVAEGGFKLEGFSVKPNTSKPKTLIFNEPTIKQTDYDLSTFSVETVQNS
;
A
#
# COMPACT_ATOMS: atom_id res chain seq x y z
N MET A 1 -5.99 -21.39 -25.16
CA MET A 1 -4.64 -21.85 -24.85
C MET A 1 -4.33 -21.49 -23.40
N SER A 2 -3.60 -22.34 -22.69
CA SER A 2 -3.21 -22.11 -21.28
C SER A 2 -1.98 -22.93 -20.92
N ILE A 3 -1.17 -22.45 -20.00
CA ILE A 3 -0.08 -23.18 -19.37
C ILE A 3 -0.54 -23.60 -17.98
N THR A 4 -0.36 -24.87 -17.63
CA THR A 4 -0.71 -25.39 -16.31
C THR A 4 0.56 -25.83 -15.60
N VAL A 5 0.83 -25.24 -14.45
CA VAL A 5 2.00 -25.53 -13.63
C VAL A 5 1.56 -26.27 -12.38
N LYS A 6 2.18 -27.43 -12.14
CA LYS A 6 2.05 -28.17 -10.88
C LYS A 6 3.20 -27.75 -9.96
N ALA A 7 2.88 -27.14 -8.84
CA ALA A 7 3.86 -26.65 -7.87
C ALA A 7 3.70 -27.36 -6.52
N LEU A 8 4.79 -27.45 -5.77
CA LEU A 8 4.79 -27.86 -4.38
C LEU A 8 5.07 -26.62 -3.52
N ILE A 9 4.03 -26.09 -2.89
CA ILE A 9 4.16 -24.93 -1.99
C ILE A 9 4.62 -25.43 -0.63
N ARG A 10 5.80 -25.02 -0.20
CA ARG A 10 6.46 -25.44 1.02
C ARG A 10 6.77 -24.23 1.91
N HIS A 11 6.62 -24.41 3.22
CA HIS A 11 7.16 -23.48 4.22
C HIS A 11 7.96 -24.20 5.31
N THR A 12 8.84 -23.45 5.96
CA THR A 12 9.73 -23.91 7.05
C THR A 12 9.47 -23.17 8.36
N ILE A 13 8.29 -22.56 8.50
CA ILE A 13 7.87 -21.87 9.72
C ILE A 13 7.43 -22.89 10.76
N ASP A 14 7.87 -22.74 12.02
CA ASP A 14 7.59 -23.68 13.11
C ASP A 14 6.18 -23.55 13.73
N LYS A 15 5.26 -22.96 13.02
CA LYS A 15 3.84 -22.84 13.38
C LYS A 15 2.93 -23.05 12.20
N GLU A 16 1.67 -23.34 12.48
CA GLU A 16 0.62 -23.38 11.46
C GLU A 16 0.47 -22.02 10.81
N ILE A 17 0.36 -21.99 9.47
CA ILE A 17 0.13 -20.78 8.68
C ILE A 17 -1.08 -20.96 7.77
N GLU A 18 -1.68 -19.85 7.39
CA GLU A 18 -2.68 -19.76 6.33
C GLU A 18 -2.18 -18.76 5.28
N LEU A 19 -2.22 -19.16 4.00
CA LEU A 19 -1.82 -18.34 2.89
C LEU A 19 -3.06 -17.62 2.33
N GLY A 20 -2.93 -16.32 2.08
CA GLY A 20 -3.99 -15.50 1.50
C GLY A 20 -3.84 -15.30 -0.02
N GLU A 21 -4.30 -14.16 -0.51
CA GLU A 21 -4.03 -13.73 -1.88
C GLU A 21 -2.57 -13.38 -2.06
N THR A 22 -2.01 -13.83 -3.19
CA THR A 22 -0.61 -13.57 -3.53
C THR A 22 -0.45 -13.49 -5.04
N ASP A 23 0.54 -12.70 -5.49
CA ASP A 23 0.90 -12.61 -6.89
C ASP A 23 1.97 -13.66 -7.20
N ILE A 24 1.65 -14.49 -8.19
CA ILE A 24 2.56 -15.51 -8.72
C ILE A 24 3.09 -15.01 -10.05
N LEU A 25 4.40 -15.09 -10.18
CA LEU A 25 5.12 -14.77 -11.40
C LEU A 25 5.51 -16.07 -12.10
N LEU A 26 5.33 -16.12 -13.42
CA LEU A 26 5.93 -17.12 -14.27
C LEU A 26 7.15 -16.49 -14.93
N LEU A 27 8.31 -17.13 -14.77
CA LEU A 27 9.58 -16.67 -15.29
C LEU A 27 10.04 -17.61 -16.39
N ASP A 28 10.64 -17.09 -17.45
CA ASP A 28 11.33 -17.90 -18.48
C ASP A 28 12.72 -18.39 -18.01
N GLY A 29 13.41 -19.12 -18.86
CA GLY A 29 14.75 -19.64 -18.56
C GLY A 29 15.83 -18.57 -18.35
N ALA A 30 15.58 -17.31 -18.73
CA ALA A 30 16.41 -16.15 -18.46
C ALA A 30 15.96 -15.38 -17.21
N HIS A 31 15.02 -15.94 -16.42
CA HIS A 31 14.39 -15.32 -15.25
C HIS A 31 13.64 -14.01 -15.52
N LYS A 32 13.20 -13.80 -16.77
CA LYS A 32 12.32 -12.69 -17.14
C LYS A 32 10.87 -13.06 -16.83
N ILE A 33 10.10 -12.12 -16.29
CA ILE A 33 8.66 -12.29 -16.05
C ILE A 33 7.97 -12.38 -17.40
N VAL A 34 7.27 -13.49 -17.67
CA VAL A 34 6.49 -13.73 -18.88
C VAL A 34 4.99 -13.80 -18.63
N ALA A 35 4.60 -14.03 -17.36
CA ALA A 35 3.21 -13.92 -16.93
C ALA A 35 3.14 -13.56 -15.44
N GLU A 36 2.05 -12.91 -15.05
CA GLU A 36 1.73 -12.58 -13.67
C GLU A 36 0.26 -12.85 -13.38
N LYS A 37 -0.03 -13.39 -12.21
CA LYS A 37 -1.38 -13.71 -11.81
C LYS A 37 -1.56 -13.65 -10.30
N THR A 38 -2.58 -12.91 -9.85
CA THR A 38 -3.04 -12.98 -8.45
C THR A 38 -3.86 -14.25 -8.24
N ILE A 39 -3.50 -15.03 -7.24
CA ILE A 39 -4.22 -16.24 -6.84
C ILE A 39 -4.57 -16.20 -5.36
N ASN A 40 -5.70 -16.81 -5.01
CA ASN A 40 -6.12 -16.95 -3.63
C ASN A 40 -5.74 -18.35 -3.13
N LEU A 41 -4.72 -18.42 -2.27
CA LEU A 41 -4.23 -19.64 -1.64
C LEU A 41 -4.97 -20.03 -0.35
N SER A 42 -5.93 -19.22 0.14
CA SER A 42 -6.71 -19.56 1.34
C SER A 42 -7.49 -20.88 1.18
N ARG A 43 -7.79 -21.25 -0.08
CA ARG A 43 -8.41 -22.54 -0.42
C ARG A 43 -7.54 -23.77 -0.09
N MET A 44 -6.25 -23.57 0.15
CA MET A 44 -5.38 -24.63 0.68
C MET A 44 -5.69 -24.96 2.14
N GLY A 45 -6.39 -24.06 2.83
CA GLY A 45 -6.60 -24.12 4.26
C GLY A 45 -5.30 -23.94 5.05
N LYS A 46 -5.39 -24.20 6.32
CA LYS A 46 -4.24 -24.10 7.23
C LYS A 46 -3.18 -25.16 6.91
N MET A 47 -1.94 -24.76 6.84
CA MET A 47 -0.78 -25.62 6.62
C MET A 47 -0.04 -25.82 7.94
N PRO A 48 0.10 -27.06 8.43
CA PRO A 48 0.88 -27.32 9.64
C PRO A 48 2.34 -26.88 9.51
N ALA A 49 3.02 -26.73 10.65
CA ALA A 49 4.43 -26.36 10.69
C ALA A 49 5.28 -27.27 9.77
N ASN A 50 6.24 -26.67 9.07
CA ASN A 50 7.23 -27.39 8.26
C ASN A 50 6.64 -28.36 7.20
N THR A 51 5.53 -27.98 6.55
CA THR A 51 4.84 -28.82 5.57
C THR A 51 4.90 -28.29 4.16
N ALA A 52 4.51 -29.15 3.20
CA ALA A 52 4.36 -28.80 1.80
C ALA A 52 3.03 -29.35 1.27
N ARG A 53 2.39 -28.59 0.36
CA ARG A 53 1.16 -28.99 -0.34
C ARG A 53 1.28 -28.83 -1.86
N PRO A 54 0.82 -29.80 -2.63
CA PRO A 54 0.73 -29.65 -4.08
C PRO A 54 -0.37 -28.66 -4.42
N TRP A 55 -0.10 -27.83 -5.43
CA TRP A 55 -1.04 -26.85 -5.97
C TRP A 55 -0.95 -26.77 -7.48
N ILE A 56 -2.08 -26.54 -8.13
CA ILE A 56 -2.14 -26.40 -9.59
C ILE A 56 -2.47 -24.96 -9.92
N ILE A 57 -1.61 -24.33 -10.70
CA ILE A 57 -1.77 -22.96 -11.15
C ILE A 57 -1.95 -22.98 -12.67
N LYS A 58 -3.05 -22.40 -13.13
CA LYS A 58 -3.36 -22.30 -14.55
C LYS A 58 -3.22 -20.85 -15.00
N PHE A 59 -2.31 -20.61 -15.92
CA PHE A 59 -2.16 -19.34 -16.62
C PHE A 59 -2.91 -19.43 -17.94
N SER A 60 -3.82 -18.51 -18.18
CA SER A 60 -4.56 -18.35 -19.43
C SER A 60 -3.84 -17.39 -20.37
N LYS A 61 -4.17 -17.39 -21.66
CA LYS A 61 -3.50 -16.53 -22.65
C LYS A 61 -3.44 -15.05 -22.25
N GLN A 62 -4.46 -14.56 -21.58
CA GLN A 62 -4.55 -13.16 -21.11
C GLN A 62 -3.59 -12.80 -19.96
N ASP A 63 -3.02 -13.80 -19.28
CA ASP A 63 -2.07 -13.60 -18.19
C ASP A 63 -0.63 -13.34 -18.72
N PHE A 64 -0.43 -13.38 -20.07
CA PHE A 64 0.86 -13.22 -20.76
C PHE A 64 0.89 -11.96 -21.61
N ASP A 65 2.05 -11.32 -21.68
CA ASP A 65 2.32 -10.27 -22.66
C ASP A 65 2.44 -10.86 -24.08
N ASP A 66 3.21 -11.95 -24.23
CA ASP A 66 3.34 -12.73 -25.46
C ASP A 66 3.33 -14.24 -25.14
N PHE A 67 2.15 -14.86 -25.26
CA PHE A 67 1.97 -16.28 -24.97
C PHE A 67 2.77 -17.20 -25.89
N LEU A 68 2.97 -16.81 -27.17
CA LEU A 68 3.63 -17.66 -28.18
C LEU A 68 5.15 -17.69 -28.02
N ALA A 69 5.72 -16.72 -27.35
CA ALA A 69 7.16 -16.63 -27.11
C ALA A 69 7.61 -17.45 -25.88
N VAL A 70 6.68 -18.08 -25.15
CA VAL A 70 7.00 -18.81 -23.91
C VAL A 70 7.21 -20.29 -24.21
N ASP A 71 8.40 -20.80 -23.85
CA ASP A 71 8.70 -22.22 -23.82
C ASP A 71 8.14 -22.84 -22.52
N PRO A 72 7.08 -23.67 -22.58
CA PRO A 72 6.44 -24.22 -21.39
C PRO A 72 7.31 -25.21 -20.61
N ASP A 73 8.34 -25.77 -21.24
CA ASP A 73 9.24 -26.73 -20.60
C ASP A 73 10.40 -26.03 -19.85
N ASN A 74 10.57 -24.73 -20.07
CA ASN A 74 11.65 -23.93 -19.49
C ASN A 74 11.10 -22.72 -18.70
N VAL A 75 10.17 -22.97 -17.81
CA VAL A 75 9.57 -21.94 -16.93
C VAL A 75 9.78 -22.26 -15.46
N SER A 76 9.81 -21.23 -14.64
CA SER A 76 9.84 -21.34 -13.19
C SER A 76 8.79 -20.43 -12.55
N LEU A 77 8.38 -20.75 -11.32
CA LEU A 77 7.44 -19.95 -10.53
C LEU A 77 8.18 -19.17 -9.47
N ALA A 78 7.76 -17.94 -9.26
CA ALA A 78 8.16 -17.11 -8.14
C ALA A 78 6.96 -16.46 -7.47
N PHE A 79 7.07 -16.20 -6.19
CA PHE A 79 6.14 -15.32 -5.49
C PHE A 79 6.63 -13.89 -5.64
N ARG A 80 5.73 -12.97 -5.98
CA ARG A 80 6.02 -11.56 -5.79
C ARG A 80 5.94 -11.26 -4.29
N VAL A 81 7.10 -11.13 -3.67
CA VAL A 81 7.15 -10.65 -2.29
C VAL A 81 6.77 -9.17 -2.29
N LYS A 82 5.50 -8.88 -1.99
CA LYS A 82 5.12 -7.51 -1.68
C LYS A 82 5.90 -7.12 -0.43
N LYS A 83 6.78 -6.15 -0.55
CA LYS A 83 7.35 -5.49 0.62
C LYS A 83 6.20 -4.74 1.28
N SER A 84 5.47 -5.41 2.17
CA SER A 84 4.42 -4.75 2.93
C SER A 84 5.06 -3.63 3.72
N HIS A 85 4.57 -2.42 3.51
CA HIS A 85 4.90 -1.32 4.39
C HIS A 85 4.37 -1.66 5.78
N ALA A 86 5.20 -1.47 6.79
CA ALA A 86 4.74 -1.57 8.17
C ALA A 86 4.08 -0.23 8.58
N LEU A 87 3.04 -0.31 9.38
CA LEU A 87 2.49 0.87 10.04
C LEU A 87 3.47 1.32 11.14
N ASP A 88 3.93 2.57 11.07
CA ASP A 88 4.78 3.19 12.09
C ASP A 88 3.95 4.21 12.88
N LEU A 89 3.58 3.85 14.10
CA LEU A 89 2.87 4.73 15.02
C LEU A 89 3.86 5.28 16.05
N ASP A 90 3.86 6.59 16.25
CA ASP A 90 4.48 7.18 17.43
C ASP A 90 3.63 6.95 18.68
N ASP A 91 4.18 7.22 19.84
CA ASP A 91 3.57 6.86 21.13
C ASP A 91 2.24 7.59 21.34
N GLN A 92 2.11 8.85 20.90
CA GLN A 92 0.86 9.60 20.96
C GLN A 92 -0.28 8.91 20.17
N TRP A 93 0.03 8.35 18.99
CA TRP A 93 -0.94 7.61 18.20
C TRP A 93 -1.29 6.27 18.84
N LYS A 94 -0.31 5.56 19.39
CA LYS A 94 -0.55 4.27 20.07
C LYS A 94 -1.46 4.42 21.27
N GLU A 95 -1.27 5.48 22.06
CA GLU A 95 -2.09 5.76 23.25
C GLU A 95 -3.51 6.25 22.90
N ALA A 96 -3.66 6.98 21.80
CA ALA A 96 -4.94 7.57 21.37
C ALA A 96 -5.86 6.61 20.63
N LEU A 97 -5.32 5.53 20.03
CA LEU A 97 -6.09 4.62 19.19
C LEU A 97 -6.50 3.35 19.92
N SER A 98 -7.75 2.93 19.70
CA SER A 98 -8.21 1.59 20.06
C SER A 98 -7.56 0.52 19.17
N ASN A 99 -7.54 -0.73 19.62
CA ASN A 99 -7.03 -1.86 18.83
C ASN A 99 -7.74 -2.00 17.47
N GLN A 100 -9.05 -1.70 17.41
CA GLN A 100 -9.81 -1.72 16.17
C GLN A 100 -9.34 -0.65 15.17
N GLN A 101 -9.02 0.55 15.66
CA GLN A 101 -8.50 1.63 14.81
C GLN A 101 -7.08 1.33 14.32
N VAL A 102 -6.22 0.74 15.17
CA VAL A 102 -4.90 0.27 14.74
C VAL A 102 -5.02 -0.78 13.64
N THR A 103 -5.87 -1.79 13.84
CA THR A 103 -6.12 -2.83 12.82
C THR A 103 -6.69 -2.23 11.51
N ALA A 104 -7.56 -1.22 11.61
CA ALA A 104 -8.06 -0.53 10.42
C ALA A 104 -6.93 0.18 9.66
N LEU A 105 -6.02 0.87 10.35
CA LEU A 105 -4.85 1.51 9.73
C LEU A 105 -3.89 0.49 9.11
N GLU A 106 -3.63 -0.63 9.80
CA GLU A 106 -2.82 -1.73 9.27
C GLU A 106 -3.42 -2.29 7.97
N ASN A 107 -4.73 -2.47 7.92
CA ASN A 107 -5.44 -2.91 6.71
C ASN A 107 -5.34 -1.89 5.57
N ILE A 108 -5.42 -0.58 5.86
CA ILE A 108 -5.23 0.47 4.87
C ILE A 108 -3.80 0.40 4.31
N VAL A 109 -2.79 0.28 5.17
CA VAL A 109 -1.38 0.17 4.76
C VAL A 109 -1.14 -1.08 3.92
N ALA A 110 -1.73 -2.23 4.31
CA ALA A 110 -1.58 -3.50 3.59
C ALA A 110 -2.22 -3.50 2.19
N ARG A 111 -3.31 -2.72 2.01
CA ARG A 111 -4.03 -2.60 0.73
C ARG A 111 -3.55 -1.46 -0.14
N ALA A 112 -2.72 -0.58 0.38
CA ALA A 112 -2.23 0.56 -0.36
C ALA A 112 -1.35 0.11 -1.54
N PRO A 113 -1.39 0.81 -2.69
CA PRO A 113 -0.55 0.49 -3.85
C PRO A 113 0.92 0.38 -3.48
N GLU A 114 1.64 -0.53 -4.14
CA GLU A 114 3.10 -0.64 -3.96
C GLU A 114 3.80 0.66 -4.33
N LEU A 115 4.82 1.01 -3.53
CA LEU A 115 5.71 2.12 -3.86
C LEU A 115 6.89 1.63 -4.67
N LYS A 116 7.34 2.47 -5.59
CA LYS A 116 8.62 2.26 -6.26
C LYS A 116 9.76 2.43 -5.24
N ALA A 117 10.89 1.81 -5.53
CA ALA A 117 12.08 1.96 -4.68
C ALA A 117 12.48 3.44 -4.58
N GLY A 118 12.57 3.96 -3.35
CA GLY A 118 12.89 5.36 -3.07
C GLY A 118 11.72 6.34 -3.17
N GLU A 119 10.53 5.89 -3.52
CA GLU A 119 9.34 6.74 -3.61
C GLU A 119 8.88 7.20 -2.23
N LEU A 120 8.58 8.50 -2.12
CA LEU A 120 7.82 9.09 -1.03
C LEU A 120 6.41 9.36 -1.54
N ASN A 121 5.41 8.81 -0.85
CA ASN A 121 4.01 8.98 -1.24
C ASN A 121 3.18 9.51 -0.06
N ILE A 122 2.21 10.36 -0.37
CA ILE A 122 1.27 10.91 0.61
C ILE A 122 -0.12 10.50 0.20
N MET A 123 -0.74 9.68 1.02
CA MET A 123 -2.08 9.14 0.79
C MET A 123 -3.05 9.68 1.83
N ALA A 124 -4.09 10.36 1.38
CA ALA A 124 -5.17 10.81 2.26
C ALA A 124 -6.03 9.63 2.72
N ILE A 125 -6.35 9.58 4.01
CA ILE A 125 -7.17 8.51 4.60
C ILE A 125 -8.42 9.01 5.30
N GLU A 126 -8.42 10.23 5.80
CA GLU A 126 -9.59 10.86 6.42
C GLU A 126 -9.56 12.37 6.20
N ALA A 127 -10.72 12.96 5.92
CA ALA A 127 -10.92 14.41 5.97
C ALA A 127 -12.25 14.69 6.64
N LYS A 128 -12.26 15.60 7.62
CA LYS A 128 -13.47 15.97 8.34
C LYS A 128 -13.45 17.44 8.77
N THR A 129 -14.60 18.07 8.71
CA THR A 129 -14.83 19.37 9.33
C THR A 129 -14.90 19.17 10.85
N VAL A 130 -14.01 19.81 11.59
CA VAL A 130 -13.95 19.72 13.06
C VAL A 130 -14.84 20.78 13.70
N LYS A 131 -14.79 21.97 13.14
CA LYS A 131 -15.62 23.13 13.50
C LYS A 131 -15.66 24.08 12.32
N GLU A 132 -16.46 25.11 12.40
CA GLU A 132 -16.51 26.16 11.37
C GLU A 132 -15.08 26.61 10.97
N ASN A 133 -14.83 26.69 9.68
CA ASN A 133 -13.53 27.06 9.09
C ASN A 133 -12.33 26.24 9.62
N THR A 134 -12.56 24.97 9.96
CA THR A 134 -11.47 24.08 10.42
C THR A 134 -11.68 22.67 9.88
N ILE A 135 -10.73 22.21 9.07
CA ILE A 135 -10.72 20.87 8.48
C ILE A 135 -9.51 20.10 8.98
N ALA A 136 -9.76 18.92 9.56
CA ALA A 136 -8.71 17.96 9.89
C ALA A 136 -8.56 16.97 8.73
N VAL A 137 -7.34 16.82 8.24
CA VAL A 137 -7.00 15.83 7.20
C VAL A 137 -5.93 14.90 7.75
N THR A 138 -6.23 13.62 7.78
CA THR A 138 -5.26 12.58 8.14
C THR A 138 -4.69 11.97 6.88
N VAL A 139 -3.38 11.98 6.77
CA VAL A 139 -2.63 11.40 5.67
C VAL A 139 -1.72 10.29 6.17
N LEU A 140 -1.46 9.28 5.33
CA LEU A 140 -0.36 8.35 5.50
C LEU A 140 0.83 8.87 4.67
N ILE A 141 1.94 9.13 5.34
CA ILE A 141 3.20 9.46 4.69
C ILE A 141 3.99 8.15 4.57
N ARG A 142 4.23 7.73 3.33
CA ARG A 142 4.70 6.39 2.99
C ARG A 142 6.12 6.49 2.41
N ASN A 143 7.06 5.82 3.05
CA ASN A 143 8.48 5.83 2.66
C ASN A 143 8.88 4.51 2.00
N GLY A 144 9.07 4.50 0.67
CA GLY A 144 9.54 3.35 -0.12
C GLY A 144 11.08 3.22 -0.19
N SER A 145 11.82 4.05 0.56
CA SER A 145 13.29 3.99 0.57
C SER A 145 13.82 3.06 1.67
N GLN A 146 15.10 2.72 1.57
CA GLN A 146 15.84 1.94 2.57
C GLN A 146 16.41 2.82 3.70
N LYS A 147 16.15 4.12 3.69
CA LYS A 147 16.62 5.08 4.69
C LYS A 147 15.43 5.82 5.30
N ALA A 148 15.55 6.23 6.55
CA ALA A 148 14.57 7.13 7.15
C ALA A 148 14.57 8.48 6.42
N ILE A 149 13.37 9.04 6.24
CA ILE A 149 13.18 10.36 5.61
C ILE A 149 12.70 11.32 6.67
N GLN A 150 13.36 12.46 6.80
CA GLN A 150 12.89 13.58 7.62
C GLN A 150 12.10 14.53 6.73
N ILE A 151 10.96 14.99 7.24
CA ILE A 151 10.10 15.94 6.55
C ILE A 151 9.92 17.15 7.46
N GLU A 152 10.52 18.26 7.08
CA GLU A 152 10.44 19.50 7.85
C GLU A 152 9.22 20.33 7.48
N GLN A 153 8.81 20.26 6.22
CA GLN A 153 7.66 20.99 5.70
C GLN A 153 6.86 20.09 4.76
N LEU A 154 5.54 20.21 4.84
CA LEU A 154 4.62 19.49 3.99
C LEU A 154 3.58 20.47 3.41
N PRO A 155 3.80 21.03 2.24
CA PRO A 155 2.81 21.85 1.55
C PRO A 155 1.75 20.95 0.92
N LEU A 156 0.49 21.11 1.31
CA LEU A 156 -0.63 20.32 0.84
C LEU A 156 -1.78 21.19 0.35
N ARG A 157 -2.44 20.69 -0.68
CA ARG A 157 -3.71 21.16 -1.20
C ARG A 157 -4.76 20.09 -1.05
N LEU A 158 -5.91 20.44 -0.49
CA LEU A 158 -7.07 19.58 -0.32
C LEU A 158 -8.10 19.87 -1.41
N TYR A 159 -8.59 18.83 -2.06
CA TYR A 159 -9.64 18.91 -3.08
C TYR A 159 -10.90 18.16 -2.59
N ASP A 160 -12.05 18.72 -2.94
CA ASP A 160 -13.35 18.08 -2.72
C ASP A 160 -13.69 17.03 -3.81
N LYS A 161 -14.89 16.46 -3.74
CA LYS A 161 -15.39 15.50 -4.74
C LYS A 161 -15.47 16.06 -6.15
N ASN A 162 -15.63 17.37 -6.29
CA ASN A 162 -15.70 18.08 -7.57
C ASN A 162 -14.32 18.51 -8.09
N LYS A 163 -13.25 18.11 -7.42
CA LYS A 163 -11.86 18.51 -7.69
C LYS A 163 -11.64 20.02 -7.54
N GLN A 164 -12.44 20.68 -6.71
CA GLN A 164 -12.23 22.08 -6.35
C GLN A 164 -11.31 22.19 -5.15
N VAL A 165 -10.46 23.20 -5.13
CA VAL A 165 -9.55 23.45 -4.01
C VAL A 165 -10.32 23.95 -2.80
N VAL A 166 -10.38 23.14 -1.76
CA VAL A 166 -11.03 23.49 -0.48
C VAL A 166 -10.08 24.23 0.44
N ALA A 167 -8.84 23.74 0.53
CA ALA A 167 -7.84 24.33 1.40
C ALA A 167 -6.43 24.13 0.83
N GLU A 168 -5.53 25.05 1.18
CA GLU A 168 -4.11 24.98 0.80
C GLU A 168 -3.27 25.59 1.90
N GLY A 169 -2.25 24.83 2.35
CA GLY A 169 -1.37 25.28 3.43
C GLY A 169 -0.06 24.51 3.49
N GLY A 170 0.95 25.16 4.08
CA GLY A 170 2.24 24.54 4.40
C GLY A 170 2.30 24.18 5.89
N PHE A 171 2.62 22.93 6.18
CA PHE A 171 2.69 22.42 7.54
C PHE A 171 4.16 22.22 7.94
N LYS A 172 4.57 22.85 9.02
CA LYS A 172 5.88 22.54 9.66
C LYS A 172 5.75 21.26 10.46
N LEU A 173 6.64 20.31 10.19
CA LEU A 173 6.67 19.00 10.82
C LEU A 173 7.98 18.80 11.60
N GLU A 174 8.15 19.55 12.68
CA GLU A 174 9.37 19.50 13.48
C GLU A 174 9.64 18.08 14.01
N GLY A 175 10.83 17.56 13.73
CA GLY A 175 11.24 16.24 14.18
C GLY A 175 10.48 15.06 13.57
N PHE A 176 9.66 15.29 12.52
CA PHE A 176 8.88 14.22 11.91
C PHE A 176 9.75 13.40 10.97
N SER A 177 9.91 12.12 11.32
CA SER A 177 10.66 11.14 10.54
C SER A 177 9.81 9.92 10.23
N VAL A 178 9.95 9.40 9.02
CA VAL A 178 9.30 8.17 8.56
C VAL A 178 10.37 7.11 8.33
N LYS A 179 10.30 5.99 9.05
CA LYS A 179 11.26 4.88 8.96
C LYS A 179 11.29 4.24 7.58
N PRO A 180 12.36 3.51 7.24
CA PRO A 180 12.45 2.79 5.98
C PRO A 180 11.29 1.80 5.80
N ASN A 181 10.71 1.76 4.61
CA ASN A 181 9.61 0.85 4.26
C ASN A 181 8.43 0.88 5.25
N THR A 182 8.09 2.07 5.74
CA THR A 182 6.95 2.26 6.64
C THR A 182 5.99 3.33 6.14
N SER A 183 4.77 3.27 6.67
CA SER A 183 3.72 4.27 6.51
C SER A 183 3.39 4.87 7.86
N LYS A 184 3.52 6.19 8.00
CA LYS A 184 3.28 6.91 9.25
C LYS A 184 2.09 7.87 9.10
N PRO A 185 1.06 7.77 9.95
CA PRO A 185 -0.07 8.68 9.89
C PRO A 185 0.30 10.05 10.46
N LYS A 186 -0.29 11.09 9.89
CA LYS A 186 -0.22 12.46 10.40
C LYS A 186 -1.53 13.18 10.15
N THR A 187 -2.10 13.77 11.19
CA THR A 187 -3.25 14.67 11.06
C THR A 187 -2.76 16.10 10.92
N LEU A 188 -3.28 16.77 9.93
CA LEU A 188 -2.97 18.16 9.57
C LEU A 188 -4.25 18.97 9.69
N ILE A 189 -4.15 20.18 10.28
CA ILE A 189 -5.30 21.04 10.52
C ILE A 189 -5.23 22.24 9.60
N PHE A 190 -6.17 22.32 8.69
CA PHE A 190 -6.43 23.53 7.90
C PHE A 190 -7.39 24.44 8.67
N ASN A 191 -7.03 25.67 8.83
CA ASN A 191 -7.84 26.72 9.46
C ASN A 191 -7.76 28.00 8.63
N GLU A 192 -8.44 29.04 9.02
CA GLU A 192 -8.22 30.38 8.42
C GLU A 192 -6.75 30.80 8.59
N PRO A 193 -6.10 31.33 7.55
CA PRO A 193 -6.61 31.70 6.21
C PRO A 193 -6.35 30.61 5.14
N THR A 194 -6.07 29.36 5.52
CA THR A 194 -5.73 28.27 4.57
C THR A 194 -6.94 27.72 3.83
N ILE A 195 -8.17 27.93 4.34
CA ILE A 195 -9.42 27.52 3.68
C ILE A 195 -9.74 28.48 2.56
N LYS A 196 -10.03 27.95 1.38
CA LYS A 196 -10.27 28.71 0.14
C LYS A 196 -11.73 28.84 -0.21
N GLN A 197 -12.57 27.93 0.29
CA GLN A 197 -14.02 27.94 0.09
C GLN A 197 -14.72 27.33 1.29
N THR A 198 -15.96 27.75 1.52
CA THR A 198 -16.80 27.28 2.65
C THR A 198 -17.85 26.28 2.22
N ASP A 199 -18.23 26.26 0.93
CA ASP A 199 -19.15 25.28 0.36
C ASP A 199 -18.34 24.17 -0.33
N TYR A 200 -18.22 23.02 0.35
CA TYR A 200 -17.46 21.86 -0.12
C TYR A 200 -18.07 20.55 0.35
N ASP A 201 -17.82 19.50 -0.39
CA ASP A 201 -18.25 18.15 -0.05
C ASP A 201 -17.03 17.21 0.03
N LEU A 202 -16.70 16.78 1.25
CA LEU A 202 -15.59 15.87 1.53
C LEU A 202 -16.01 14.38 1.55
N SER A 203 -17.16 14.02 1.00
CA SER A 203 -17.59 12.61 0.87
C SER A 203 -16.61 11.78 0.03
N THR A 204 -15.96 12.44 -0.94
CA THR A 204 -14.76 11.96 -1.66
C THR A 204 -13.81 13.14 -1.74
N PHE A 205 -12.55 12.93 -1.42
CA PHE A 205 -11.54 13.98 -1.37
C PHE A 205 -10.18 13.45 -1.84
N SER A 206 -9.30 14.36 -2.18
CA SER A 206 -7.89 14.03 -2.47
C SER A 206 -6.96 15.12 -1.95
N VAL A 207 -5.69 14.75 -1.76
CA VAL A 207 -4.64 15.70 -1.43
C VAL A 207 -3.51 15.62 -2.45
N GLU A 208 -2.88 16.77 -2.69
CA GLU A 208 -1.68 16.85 -3.52
C GLU A 208 -0.63 17.69 -2.80
N THR A 209 0.65 17.31 -3.00
CA THR A 209 1.76 18.17 -2.56
C THR A 209 1.94 19.33 -3.53
N VAL A 210 2.03 20.54 -2.98
CA VAL A 210 2.31 21.73 -3.80
C VAL A 210 3.82 21.87 -3.89
N GLN A 211 4.39 21.83 -5.11
CA GLN A 211 5.77 22.21 -5.30
C GLN A 211 5.86 23.73 -5.20
N ASN A 212 6.65 24.24 -4.26
CA ASN A 212 7.02 25.65 -4.25
C ASN A 212 7.92 25.89 -5.48
N SER A 213 7.40 26.67 -6.39
CA SER A 213 8.15 27.19 -7.56
C SER A 213 9.20 28.16 -7.10
#